data_1be76469e478fce724b48a2bcc37ed33
#
_entry.id   1be76469e478fce724b48a2bcc37ed33
#
_cell.length_a   1.000
_cell.length_b   1.000
_cell.length_c   1.000
_cell.angle_alpha   90.00
_cell.angle_beta   90.00
_cell.angle_gamma   90.00
#
_symmetry.space_group_name_H-M   'P 1'
#
loop_
_entity.id
_entity.type
_entity.pdbx_description
1 polymer ?
#
loop_
_entity_poly.entity_id
_entity_poly.type
_entity_poly.pdbx_seq_one_letter_code
_entity_poly.pdbx_strand_id
1 'polypeptide(L)'
;MRWFLQAVVGAAFFACSGLAFAQDLIPERRFVMTLDQDLPGGDVSSIFDTTVEACERACATNARCTAYVYNTKNGSCFVKNGPGEGAYFAGAFSATVIEADKALREAAKARRGELAFLPDWDIQPAFDQAQGLGRQHTTGPWTAEEHLAAAAEAEAGGDWAGAAAYTGAALNLTDDAATWGEFARRQLQAGIADPNQSGYFFNQAFLSSINAYLRADSPALRHTILLTMGEVLERNGRGRDTVSALRLAQSLQERVDTAALLDDAIGKYGFRIAETLVQSDLARPRICVTFSEDLVASGVDYSTFVQLPEAGMVVENGGWRQLCVAGLEHGKRYTVTFREGLPAADGQTMAKAVEITQYIRDRAPGVKFPGRGYVLPKAGEPALPVETVNTEKLDLKLYRVTDRNLLRSIQDYYFGAPINVYSEEYFADTVGEELWTGTATVAQEVNKDVTTRLPLGEALEGLPAGIYALKAEVPGVDPYTIPPGWQWFVVSDLGVTTMSGVDGLHVFVRSLGTAGAKAGVSVELLNRANTVLGTATTDDQGYARFDAGLTRGAGGSAPAMVVVKDG
;
A
#
# COMPACT_ATOMS: atom_id res chain seq x y z
N MET A 1 47.56 -33.65 22.22
CA MET A 1 48.46 -32.81 23.08
C MET A 1 48.54 -31.44 22.44
N ARG A 2 48.13 -30.39 23.22
CA ARG A 2 48.15 -28.92 22.98
C ARG A 2 47.05 -28.41 22.07
N TRP A 3 46.12 -27.77 22.53
CA TRP A 3 45.72 -26.67 23.42
C TRP A 3 44.91 -25.65 22.63
N PHE A 4 43.65 -25.52 23.04
CA PHE A 4 42.67 -24.49 22.69
C PHE A 4 43.14 -23.11 23.17
N LEU A 5 42.94 -22.08 22.36
CA LEU A 5 42.80 -20.70 22.81
C LEU A 5 41.47 -20.16 22.31
N GLN A 6 40.51 -20.06 23.24
CA GLN A 6 39.29 -19.31 23.06
C GLN A 6 39.59 -17.82 23.25
N ALA A 7 39.35 -17.03 22.22
CA ALA A 7 39.28 -15.58 22.35
C ALA A 7 37.81 -15.19 22.63
N VAL A 8 37.56 -14.77 23.86
CA VAL A 8 36.30 -14.13 24.26
C VAL A 8 36.34 -12.70 23.76
N VAL A 9 35.57 -12.40 22.71
CA VAL A 9 35.26 -11.03 22.28
C VAL A 9 34.05 -10.56 23.10
N GLY A 10 34.30 -9.76 24.14
CA GLY A 10 33.26 -9.06 24.90
C GLY A 10 32.61 -7.98 24.02
N ALA A 11 31.37 -8.19 23.59
CA ALA A 11 30.53 -7.16 22.99
C ALA A 11 30.05 -6.21 24.12
N ALA A 12 30.72 -5.07 24.24
CA ALA A 12 30.21 -3.96 25.04
C ALA A 12 28.98 -3.36 24.31
N PHE A 13 27.80 -3.70 24.78
CA PHE A 13 26.58 -2.97 24.45
C PHE A 13 26.69 -1.57 25.06
N PHE A 14 27.07 -0.58 24.28
CA PHE A 14 26.78 0.83 24.56
C PHE A 14 25.26 1.00 24.49
N ALA A 15 24.59 0.93 25.64
CA ALA A 15 23.26 1.49 25.78
C ALA A 15 23.40 3.02 25.59
N CYS A 16 23.22 3.49 24.39
CA CYS A 16 22.84 4.87 24.13
C CYS A 16 21.45 5.06 24.76
N SER A 17 21.43 5.42 26.05
CA SER A 17 20.30 6.10 26.66
C SER A 17 20.15 7.41 25.89
N GLY A 18 19.34 7.40 24.81
CA GLY A 18 18.83 8.61 24.21
C GLY A 18 18.13 9.37 25.32
N LEU A 19 18.75 10.45 25.80
CA LEU A 19 18.05 11.49 26.50
C LEU A 19 16.98 11.97 25.52
N ALA A 20 15.76 11.44 25.64
CA ALA A 20 14.60 12.05 25.06
C ALA A 20 14.55 13.44 25.70
N PHE A 21 15.05 14.45 25.00
CA PHE A 21 14.75 15.83 25.36
C PHE A 21 13.24 15.92 25.34
N ALA A 22 12.64 16.14 26.51
CA ALA A 22 11.22 16.39 26.60
C ALA A 22 10.93 17.59 25.70
N GLN A 23 10.29 17.33 24.57
CA GLN A 23 9.97 18.35 23.59
C GLN A 23 9.02 19.35 24.26
N ASP A 24 9.35 20.62 24.21
CA ASP A 24 8.46 21.66 24.70
C ASP A 24 7.17 21.66 23.88
N LEU A 25 6.04 21.63 24.56
CA LEU A 25 4.71 21.55 23.95
C LEU A 25 4.08 22.92 23.74
N ILE A 26 4.50 23.89 24.55
CA ILE A 26 4.10 25.29 24.49
C ILE A 26 5.39 26.12 24.48
N PRO A 27 5.58 27.04 23.53
CA PRO A 27 6.75 27.91 23.52
C PRO A 27 6.91 28.67 24.82
N GLU A 28 8.08 28.60 25.45
CA GLU A 28 8.37 29.33 26.68
C GLU A 28 8.28 30.83 26.45
N ARG A 29 8.75 31.29 25.30
CA ARG A 29 8.77 32.70 24.90
C ARG A 29 8.15 32.86 23.53
N ARG A 30 7.19 33.77 23.38
CA ARG A 30 6.55 34.16 22.14
C ARG A 30 6.78 35.64 21.88
N PHE A 31 6.53 36.04 20.66
CA PHE A 31 6.80 37.42 20.21
C PHE A 31 5.51 38.04 19.66
N VAL A 32 5.10 39.17 20.23
CA VAL A 32 4.04 40.05 19.69
C VAL A 32 4.69 41.04 18.75
N MET A 33 4.43 40.91 17.46
CA MET A 33 5.02 41.74 16.41
C MET A 33 4.12 42.90 16.05
N THR A 34 4.75 44.08 15.92
CA THR A 34 4.14 45.30 15.39
C THR A 34 4.94 45.77 14.18
N LEU A 35 4.24 46.04 13.08
CA LEU A 35 4.83 46.57 11.85
C LEU A 35 5.05 48.07 11.92
N ASP A 36 6.04 48.55 11.15
CA ASP A 36 6.41 49.96 11.01
C ASP A 36 6.63 50.67 12.37
N GLN A 37 7.18 49.96 13.33
CA GLN A 37 7.48 50.46 14.66
C GLN A 37 8.94 50.15 15.03
N ASP A 38 9.65 51.14 15.55
CA ASP A 38 10.90 50.97 16.27
C ASP A 38 10.68 51.11 17.78
N LEU A 39 11.50 50.42 18.56
CA LEU A 39 11.55 50.50 20.01
C LEU A 39 12.91 51.10 20.41
N PRO A 40 13.00 52.41 20.62
CA PRO A 40 14.27 53.07 20.86
C PRO A 40 14.92 52.68 22.20
N GLY A 41 16.24 52.55 22.19
CA GLY A 41 17.04 52.25 23.38
C GLY A 41 17.02 50.75 23.82
N GLY A 42 17.70 50.45 24.91
CA GLY A 42 17.75 49.12 25.50
C GLY A 42 18.54 48.09 24.70
N ASP A 43 19.39 48.47 23.76
CA ASP A 43 20.14 47.52 22.92
C ASP A 43 21.11 46.67 23.75
N VAL A 44 20.94 45.35 23.68
CA VAL A 44 21.80 44.34 24.31
C VAL A 44 22.81 43.81 23.30
N SER A 45 22.38 43.59 22.07
CA SER A 45 23.22 43.18 20.95
C SER A 45 22.62 43.63 19.61
N SER A 46 23.48 43.75 18.59
CA SER A 46 23.08 44.05 17.22
C SER A 46 23.65 43.00 16.28
N ILE A 47 22.82 42.55 15.31
CA ILE A 47 23.21 41.61 14.28
C ILE A 47 22.87 42.23 12.93
N PHE A 48 23.80 42.20 11.99
CA PHE A 48 23.65 42.81 10.67
C PHE A 48 23.58 41.72 9.61
N ASP A 49 23.05 42.05 8.43
CA ASP A 49 22.89 41.10 7.31
C ASP A 49 22.17 39.83 7.72
N THR A 50 21.06 39.95 8.47
CA THR A 50 20.30 38.83 9.05
C THR A 50 18.84 38.85 8.57
N THR A 51 18.06 37.81 9.02
CA THR A 51 16.62 37.71 8.77
C THR A 51 15.81 37.91 10.05
N VAL A 52 14.51 38.18 9.89
CA VAL A 52 13.61 38.35 11.05
C VAL A 52 13.57 37.10 11.94
N GLU A 53 13.63 35.91 11.35
CA GLU A 53 13.65 34.65 12.08
C GLU A 53 14.97 34.46 12.86
N ALA A 54 16.08 34.88 12.30
CA ALA A 54 17.37 34.87 13.00
C ALA A 54 17.40 35.88 14.15
N CYS A 55 16.77 37.04 13.95
CA CYS A 55 16.58 38.07 14.97
C CYS A 55 15.73 37.52 16.14
N GLU A 56 14.63 36.87 15.84
CA GLU A 56 13.76 36.23 16.81
C GLU A 56 14.49 35.13 17.61
N ARG A 57 15.23 34.25 16.92
CA ARG A 57 16.06 33.23 17.59
C ARG A 57 17.13 33.83 18.51
N ALA A 58 17.76 34.91 18.09
CA ALA A 58 18.75 35.60 18.91
C ALA A 58 18.15 36.19 20.19
N CYS A 59 16.91 36.72 20.10
CA CYS A 59 16.17 37.16 21.27
C CYS A 59 15.69 35.96 22.13
N ALA A 60 15.15 34.92 21.53
CA ALA A 60 14.63 33.77 22.23
C ALA A 60 15.69 33.08 23.09
N THR A 61 16.92 33.00 22.60
CA THR A 61 18.06 32.37 23.31
C THR A 61 18.76 33.30 24.31
N ASN A 62 18.44 34.59 24.32
CA ASN A 62 19.03 35.56 25.24
C ASN A 62 18.06 35.81 26.42
N ALA A 63 18.41 35.34 27.60
CA ALA A 63 17.58 35.50 28.81
C ALA A 63 17.32 36.96 29.21
N ARG A 64 18.12 37.91 28.74
CA ARG A 64 17.91 39.34 29.00
C ARG A 64 17.05 40.03 27.95
N CYS A 65 16.73 39.34 26.84
CA CYS A 65 15.91 39.91 25.79
C CYS A 65 14.46 40.06 26.22
N THR A 66 13.90 41.24 26.17
CA THR A 66 12.48 41.55 26.37
C THR A 66 11.79 42.04 25.12
N ALA A 67 12.56 42.44 24.10
CA ALA A 67 12.09 42.87 22.81
C ALA A 67 13.18 42.77 21.74
N TYR A 68 12.81 42.80 20.47
CA TYR A 68 13.75 43.04 19.39
C TYR A 68 13.16 43.97 18.34
N VAL A 69 14.03 44.61 17.57
CA VAL A 69 13.64 45.34 16.38
C VAL A 69 14.44 44.85 15.19
N TYR A 70 13.74 44.54 14.11
CA TYR A 70 14.33 44.16 12.85
C TYR A 70 14.02 45.19 11.77
N ASN A 71 15.05 45.70 11.11
CA ASN A 71 14.90 46.66 10.03
C ASN A 71 15.02 45.97 8.66
N THR A 72 13.91 45.92 7.92
CA THR A 72 13.84 45.25 6.61
C THR A 72 14.68 45.93 5.52
N LYS A 73 15.00 47.23 5.68
CA LYS A 73 15.73 47.96 4.65
C LYS A 73 17.20 47.58 4.57
N ASN A 74 17.77 47.13 5.69
CA ASN A 74 19.21 46.82 5.76
C ASN A 74 19.53 45.52 6.47
N GLY A 75 18.51 44.69 6.80
CA GLY A 75 18.71 43.39 7.45
C GLY A 75 19.32 43.48 8.85
N SER A 76 19.10 44.59 9.58
CA SER A 76 19.68 44.78 10.92
C SER A 76 18.69 44.36 12.01
N CYS A 77 19.19 43.59 12.98
CA CYS A 77 18.48 43.15 14.16
C CYS A 77 19.05 43.75 15.42
N PHE A 78 18.20 44.30 16.27
CA PHE A 78 18.57 44.90 17.57
C PHE A 78 17.82 44.15 18.67
N VAL A 79 18.56 43.33 19.42
CA VAL A 79 18.03 42.62 20.59
C VAL A 79 18.04 43.58 21.77
N LYS A 80 16.91 43.71 22.50
CA LYS A 80 16.67 44.76 23.48
C LYS A 80 16.27 44.24 24.85
N ASN A 81 16.58 44.99 25.88
CA ASN A 81 16.12 44.77 27.24
C ASN A 81 15.55 46.09 27.79
N GLY A 82 14.25 46.12 28.05
CA GLY A 82 13.55 47.31 28.53
C GLY A 82 13.64 48.49 27.56
N PRO A 83 13.24 48.36 26.28
CA PRO A 83 13.25 49.48 25.34
C PRO A 83 12.25 50.55 25.75
N GLY A 84 12.37 51.73 25.17
CA GLY A 84 11.44 52.84 25.31
C GLY A 84 10.10 52.60 24.55
N GLU A 85 9.20 53.58 24.63
CA GLU A 85 7.92 53.55 23.90
C GLU A 85 8.14 53.44 22.38
N GLY A 86 7.24 52.73 21.72
CA GLY A 86 7.29 52.50 20.28
C GLY A 86 7.14 53.82 19.49
N ALA A 87 8.01 54.00 18.49
CA ALA A 87 7.96 55.11 17.56
C ALA A 87 7.77 54.62 16.13
N TYR A 88 6.99 55.32 15.32
CA TYR A 88 6.78 54.94 13.92
C TYR A 88 8.11 54.99 13.15
N PHE A 89 8.43 53.87 12.50
CA PHE A 89 9.58 53.74 11.61
C PHE A 89 9.27 52.79 10.46
N ALA A 90 9.01 53.37 9.28
CA ALA A 90 8.61 52.59 8.11
C ALA A 90 9.65 51.51 7.74
N GLY A 91 9.24 50.27 7.71
CA GLY A 91 10.05 49.09 7.40
C GLY A 91 10.81 48.53 8.61
N ALA A 92 10.50 48.95 9.84
CA ALA A 92 10.92 48.23 11.04
C ALA A 92 9.84 47.26 11.49
N PHE A 93 10.26 46.10 12.02
CA PHE A 93 9.42 45.21 12.78
C PHE A 93 9.89 45.22 14.22
N SER A 94 9.05 45.63 15.13
CA SER A 94 9.32 45.47 16.56
C SER A 94 8.57 44.26 17.09
N ALA A 95 9.15 43.60 18.07
CA ALA A 95 8.51 42.49 18.74
C ALA A 95 8.81 42.53 20.25
N THR A 96 7.78 42.36 21.06
CA THR A 96 7.88 42.23 22.51
C THR A 96 7.72 40.77 22.91
N VAL A 97 8.48 40.35 23.94
CA VAL A 97 8.44 38.98 24.44
C VAL A 97 7.27 38.79 25.41
N ILE A 98 6.49 37.73 25.21
CA ILE A 98 5.56 37.19 26.20
C ILE A 98 6.10 35.84 26.67
N GLU A 99 6.16 35.63 27.98
CA GLU A 99 6.58 34.37 28.59
C GLU A 99 5.35 33.55 28.97
N ALA A 100 5.33 32.27 28.61
CA ALA A 100 4.28 31.35 29.00
C ALA A 100 4.45 30.94 30.48
N ASP A 101 3.34 30.84 31.20
CA ASP A 101 3.34 30.39 32.59
C ASP A 101 3.95 28.98 32.69
N LYS A 102 4.85 28.81 33.67
CA LYS A 102 5.48 27.51 33.94
C LYS A 102 4.46 26.44 34.32
N ALA A 103 3.42 26.78 35.11
CA ALA A 103 2.38 25.84 35.52
C ALA A 103 1.57 25.38 34.31
N LEU A 104 1.30 26.27 33.33
CA LEU A 104 0.65 25.93 32.08
C LEU A 104 1.49 24.95 31.25
N ARG A 105 2.79 25.20 31.12
CA ARG A 105 3.72 24.31 30.38
C ARG A 105 3.81 22.91 31.02
N GLU A 106 3.84 22.83 32.36
CA GLU A 106 3.82 21.53 33.06
C GLU A 106 2.47 20.80 32.89
N ALA A 107 1.35 21.50 32.96
CA ALA A 107 0.02 20.93 32.74
C ALA A 107 -0.16 20.41 31.29
N ALA A 108 0.46 21.05 30.31
CA ALA A 108 0.43 20.63 28.92
C ALA A 108 1.01 19.23 28.71
N LYS A 109 2.00 18.81 29.51
CA LYS A 109 2.60 17.46 29.44
C LYS A 109 1.58 16.37 29.77
N ALA A 110 0.75 16.58 30.80
CA ALA A 110 -0.33 15.64 31.15
C ALA A 110 -1.38 15.59 30.03
N ARG A 111 -1.76 16.75 29.49
CA ARG A 111 -2.74 16.87 28.38
C ARG A 111 -2.21 16.24 27.09
N ARG A 112 -0.91 16.29 26.83
CA ARG A 112 -0.29 15.56 25.73
C ARG A 112 -0.52 14.05 25.85
N GLY A 113 -0.43 13.51 27.07
CA GLY A 113 -0.72 12.09 27.33
C GLY A 113 -2.15 11.69 26.96
N GLU A 114 -3.12 12.58 27.17
CA GLU A 114 -4.52 12.36 26.76
C GLU A 114 -4.68 12.33 25.23
N LEU A 115 -3.84 13.07 24.48
CA LEU A 115 -3.78 13.06 23.01
C LEU A 115 -2.83 11.97 22.46
N ALA A 116 -2.63 10.86 23.15
CA ALA A 116 -1.71 9.79 22.73
C ALA A 116 -2.07 9.16 21.37
N PHE A 117 -3.30 9.32 20.89
CA PHE A 117 -3.72 8.88 19.56
C PHE A 117 -3.15 9.75 18.43
N LEU A 118 -2.65 10.97 18.73
CA LEU A 118 -1.92 11.80 17.77
C LEU A 118 -0.43 11.47 17.84
N PRO A 119 0.23 11.18 16.73
CA PRO A 119 1.66 10.94 16.69
C PRO A 119 2.48 12.23 16.93
N ASP A 120 3.76 12.09 17.29
CA ASP A 120 4.61 13.23 17.63
C ASP A 120 4.83 14.21 16.47
N TRP A 121 4.75 13.74 15.22
CA TRP A 121 4.86 14.61 14.03
C TRP A 121 3.66 15.57 13.86
N ASP A 122 2.54 15.37 14.56
CA ASP A 122 1.43 16.32 14.60
C ASP A 122 1.68 17.44 15.64
N ILE A 123 2.48 17.16 16.65
CA ILE A 123 2.70 18.06 17.79
C ILE A 123 3.71 19.16 17.46
N GLN A 124 4.80 18.81 16.77
CA GLN A 124 5.82 19.80 16.40
C GLN A 124 5.26 20.95 15.52
N PRO A 125 4.46 20.70 14.48
CA PRO A 125 3.84 21.77 13.71
C PRO A 125 2.91 22.68 14.53
N ALA A 126 2.21 22.13 15.55
CA ALA A 126 1.39 22.94 16.44
C ALA A 126 2.26 23.87 17.33
N PHE A 127 3.38 23.37 17.83
CA PHE A 127 4.37 24.20 18.51
C PHE A 127 4.90 25.30 17.61
N ASP A 128 5.29 24.97 16.37
CA ASP A 128 5.82 25.93 15.39
C ASP A 128 4.78 27.00 15.00
N GLN A 129 3.48 26.60 14.89
CA GLN A 129 2.39 27.54 14.68
C GLN A 129 2.29 28.54 15.85
N ALA A 130 2.30 28.05 17.10
CA ALA A 130 2.24 28.91 18.27
C ALA A 130 3.45 29.84 18.35
N GLN A 131 4.64 29.36 18.07
CA GLN A 131 5.85 30.17 18.07
C GLN A 131 5.86 31.21 16.95
N GLY A 132 5.35 30.86 15.77
CA GLY A 132 5.30 31.74 14.60
C GLY A 132 4.10 32.68 14.55
N LEU A 133 3.18 32.63 15.51
CA LEU A 133 1.89 33.33 15.49
C LEU A 133 2.05 34.84 15.28
N GLY A 134 3.01 35.47 15.95
CA GLY A 134 3.27 36.92 15.83
C GLY A 134 3.70 37.39 14.46
N ARG A 135 4.37 36.53 13.69
CA ARG A 135 4.77 36.84 12.30
C ARG A 135 3.60 36.72 11.32
N GLN A 136 2.64 35.82 11.63
CA GLN A 136 1.48 35.58 10.77
C GLN A 136 0.34 36.56 11.05
N HIS A 137 0.20 37.00 12.30
CA HIS A 137 -0.91 37.81 12.77
C HIS A 137 -0.38 38.99 13.60
N THR A 138 -0.08 40.07 12.95
CA THR A 138 0.38 41.31 13.63
C THR A 138 -0.77 42.01 14.31
N THR A 139 -0.55 42.62 15.47
CA THR A 139 -1.59 43.22 16.30
C THR A 139 -1.89 44.69 15.96
N GLY A 140 -0.92 45.42 15.43
CA GLY A 140 -1.04 46.88 15.29
C GLY A 140 -1.31 47.54 16.65
N PRO A 141 -2.05 48.65 16.68
CA PRO A 141 -2.37 49.39 17.91
C PRO A 141 -3.60 48.87 18.66
N TRP A 142 -4.25 47.80 18.18
CA TRP A 142 -5.51 47.30 18.73
C TRP A 142 -5.27 46.39 19.94
N THR A 143 -6.23 46.44 20.86
CA THR A 143 -6.32 45.53 21.98
C THR A 143 -6.87 44.17 21.56
N ALA A 144 -6.71 43.17 22.40
CA ALA A 144 -7.32 41.85 22.17
C ALA A 144 -8.84 41.91 22.01
N GLU A 145 -9.50 42.76 22.80
CA GLU A 145 -10.97 42.94 22.77
C GLU A 145 -11.41 43.55 21.43
N GLU A 146 -10.69 44.55 20.91
CA GLU A 146 -10.99 45.17 19.62
C GLU A 146 -10.79 44.15 18.46
N HIS A 147 -9.76 43.34 18.51
CA HIS A 147 -9.56 42.27 17.54
C HIS A 147 -10.70 41.22 17.62
N LEU A 148 -11.09 40.78 18.80
CA LEU A 148 -12.20 39.83 18.95
C LEU A 148 -13.54 40.42 18.50
N ALA A 149 -13.79 41.71 18.72
CA ALA A 149 -14.98 42.40 18.21
C ALA A 149 -14.97 42.43 16.66
N ALA A 150 -13.87 42.78 16.04
CA ALA A 150 -13.72 42.75 14.59
C ALA A 150 -13.85 41.31 14.02
N ALA A 151 -13.35 40.31 14.74
CA ALA A 151 -13.52 38.92 14.37
C ALA A 151 -15.00 38.49 14.38
N ALA A 152 -15.76 38.95 15.39
CA ALA A 152 -17.19 38.67 15.47
C ALA A 152 -18.01 39.38 14.37
N GLU A 153 -17.63 40.61 14.00
CA GLU A 153 -18.25 41.33 12.89
C GLU A 153 -17.95 40.66 11.54
N ALA A 154 -16.70 40.24 11.29
CA ALA A 154 -16.31 39.49 10.09
C ALA A 154 -17.07 38.15 10.00
N GLU A 155 -17.19 37.42 11.11
CA GLU A 155 -17.95 36.20 11.21
C GLU A 155 -19.45 36.42 10.88
N ALA A 156 -20.04 37.45 11.42
CA ALA A 156 -21.44 37.83 11.13
C ALA A 156 -21.65 38.19 9.66
N GLY A 157 -20.63 38.74 9.00
CA GLY A 157 -20.61 39.03 7.57
C GLY A 157 -20.29 37.80 6.68
N GLY A 158 -19.96 36.65 7.26
CA GLY A 158 -19.56 35.45 6.54
C GLY A 158 -18.08 35.42 6.07
N ASP A 159 -17.30 36.43 6.46
CA ASP A 159 -15.84 36.46 6.19
C ASP A 159 -15.11 35.65 7.27
N TRP A 160 -15.13 34.34 7.11
CA TRP A 160 -14.49 33.40 8.04
C TRP A 160 -12.96 33.53 8.05
N ALA A 161 -12.35 33.82 6.89
CA ALA A 161 -10.91 34.01 6.80
C ALA A 161 -10.46 35.29 7.52
N GLY A 162 -11.19 36.40 7.36
CA GLY A 162 -10.99 37.62 8.10
C GLY A 162 -11.21 37.43 9.60
N ALA A 163 -12.29 36.74 9.98
CA ALA A 163 -12.57 36.40 11.38
C ALA A 163 -11.42 35.59 12.02
N ALA A 164 -10.87 34.61 11.29
CA ALA A 164 -9.70 33.86 11.75
C ALA A 164 -8.47 34.76 11.89
N ALA A 165 -8.19 35.64 10.91
CA ALA A 165 -7.06 36.56 10.96
C ALA A 165 -7.10 37.49 12.18
N TYR A 166 -8.25 38.10 12.46
CA TYR A 166 -8.44 38.94 13.66
C TYR A 166 -8.31 38.13 14.96
N THR A 167 -8.80 36.89 14.98
CA THR A 167 -8.65 36.02 16.16
C THR A 167 -7.18 35.66 16.39
N GLY A 168 -6.43 35.39 15.32
CA GLY A 168 -4.98 35.15 15.38
C GLY A 168 -4.22 36.35 15.95
N ALA A 169 -4.62 37.57 15.60
CA ALA A 169 -4.05 38.80 16.17
C ALA A 169 -4.38 38.95 17.67
N ALA A 170 -5.61 38.67 18.08
CA ALA A 170 -6.00 38.65 19.50
C ALA A 170 -5.19 37.63 20.32
N LEU A 171 -4.93 36.44 19.76
CA LEU A 171 -4.11 35.39 20.37
C LEU A 171 -2.68 35.81 20.68
N ASN A 172 -2.10 36.69 19.89
CA ASN A 172 -0.79 37.24 20.22
C ASN A 172 -0.76 37.99 21.56
N LEU A 173 -1.90 38.57 21.95
CA LEU A 173 -2.02 39.35 23.17
C LEU A 173 -2.50 38.53 24.37
N THR A 174 -3.24 37.41 24.14
CA THR A 174 -3.88 36.65 25.22
C THR A 174 -3.26 35.27 25.45
N ASP A 175 -3.00 34.49 24.42
CA ASP A 175 -2.53 33.08 24.46
C ASP A 175 -3.41 32.12 25.28
N ASP A 176 -4.67 32.43 25.48
CA ASP A 176 -5.58 31.61 26.25
C ASP A 176 -6.25 30.49 25.42
N ALA A 177 -6.65 29.42 26.11
CA ALA A 177 -7.22 28.23 25.48
C ALA A 177 -8.54 28.49 24.73
N ALA A 178 -9.37 29.40 25.23
CA ALA A 178 -10.66 29.69 24.62
C ALA A 178 -10.48 30.41 23.27
N THR A 179 -9.60 31.39 23.24
CA THR A 179 -9.27 32.12 22.01
C THR A 179 -8.59 31.21 20.98
N TRP A 180 -7.71 30.27 21.41
CA TRP A 180 -7.16 29.22 20.53
C TRP A 180 -8.27 28.30 19.98
N GLY A 181 -9.27 27.94 20.79
CA GLY A 181 -10.42 27.15 20.37
C GLY A 181 -11.27 27.86 19.31
N GLU A 182 -11.56 29.16 19.54
CA GLU A 182 -12.27 29.99 18.57
C GLU A 182 -11.48 30.19 17.28
N PHE A 183 -10.15 30.31 17.37
CA PHE A 183 -9.29 30.40 16.20
C PHE A 183 -9.37 29.11 15.36
N ALA A 184 -9.32 27.94 16.01
CA ALA A 184 -9.51 26.65 15.33
C ALA A 184 -10.88 26.55 14.65
N ARG A 185 -11.97 26.95 15.36
CA ARG A 185 -13.33 26.93 14.83
C ARG A 185 -13.48 27.83 13.61
N ARG A 186 -12.96 29.06 13.67
CA ARG A 186 -13.03 30.01 12.56
C ARG A 186 -12.22 29.56 11.35
N GLN A 187 -11.05 28.97 11.56
CA GLN A 187 -10.25 28.36 10.48
C GLN A 187 -10.97 27.17 9.84
N LEU A 188 -11.63 26.33 10.66
CA LEU A 188 -12.45 25.24 10.14
C LEU A 188 -13.57 25.77 9.23
N GLN A 189 -14.28 26.81 9.68
CA GLN A 189 -15.36 27.42 8.89
C GLN A 189 -14.82 28.12 7.63
N ALA A 190 -13.65 28.73 7.68
CA ALA A 190 -12.99 29.29 6.51
C ALA A 190 -12.67 28.22 5.45
N GLY A 191 -12.19 27.05 5.88
CA GLY A 191 -11.94 25.93 4.98
C GLY A 191 -13.22 25.31 4.40
N ILE A 192 -14.33 25.38 5.12
CA ILE A 192 -15.65 24.97 4.60
C ILE A 192 -16.17 25.97 3.57
N ALA A 193 -15.99 27.27 3.83
CA ALA A 193 -16.48 28.34 2.96
C ALA A 193 -15.67 28.47 1.66
N ASP A 194 -14.37 28.18 1.67
CA ASP A 194 -13.50 28.22 0.47
C ASP A 194 -12.84 26.86 0.18
N PRO A 195 -13.45 26.04 -0.71
CA PRO A 195 -12.90 24.74 -1.09
C PRO A 195 -11.49 24.80 -1.71
N ASN A 196 -11.10 25.93 -2.32
CA ASN A 196 -9.78 26.06 -2.95
C ASN A 196 -8.65 26.21 -1.91
N GLN A 197 -8.97 26.71 -0.72
CA GLN A 197 -8.04 26.86 0.39
C GLN A 197 -8.32 25.91 1.55
N SER A 198 -9.26 24.98 1.37
CA SER A 198 -9.73 24.08 2.44
C SER A 198 -8.59 23.32 3.10
N GLY A 199 -7.64 22.75 2.31
CA GLY A 199 -6.51 22.01 2.85
C GLY A 199 -5.61 22.85 3.77
N TYR A 200 -5.38 24.11 3.42
CA TYR A 200 -4.64 25.03 4.27
C TYR A 200 -5.39 25.30 5.57
N PHE A 201 -6.65 25.74 5.49
CA PHE A 201 -7.44 26.10 6.67
C PHE A 201 -7.71 24.90 7.59
N PHE A 202 -8.00 23.72 7.05
CA PHE A 202 -8.19 22.52 7.89
C PHE A 202 -6.90 22.11 8.60
N ASN A 203 -5.75 22.22 7.94
CA ASN A 203 -4.48 21.99 8.61
C ASN A 203 -4.23 23.00 9.73
N GLN A 204 -4.45 24.30 9.47
CA GLN A 204 -4.30 25.35 10.50
C GLN A 204 -5.27 25.14 11.67
N ALA A 205 -6.53 24.80 11.40
CA ALA A 205 -7.54 24.49 12.42
C ALA A 205 -7.13 23.29 13.29
N PHE A 206 -6.53 22.26 12.68
CA PHE A 206 -6.02 21.11 13.41
C PHE A 206 -4.91 21.50 14.40
N LEU A 207 -3.92 22.23 13.94
CA LEU A 207 -2.81 22.70 14.78
C LEU A 207 -3.30 23.62 15.90
N SER A 208 -4.25 24.50 15.57
CA SER A 208 -4.88 25.39 16.56
C SER A 208 -5.70 24.64 17.61
N SER A 209 -6.35 23.53 17.23
CA SER A 209 -7.07 22.65 18.16
C SER A 209 -6.13 21.99 19.16
N ILE A 210 -4.94 21.54 18.70
CA ILE A 210 -3.90 21.00 19.57
C ILE A 210 -3.43 22.08 20.55
N ASN A 211 -3.13 23.28 20.05
CA ASN A 211 -2.71 24.40 20.89
C ASN A 211 -3.77 24.78 21.93
N ALA A 212 -5.04 24.80 21.54
CA ALA A 212 -6.16 25.03 22.45
C ALA A 212 -6.25 23.96 23.54
N TYR A 213 -6.18 22.68 23.15
CA TYR A 213 -6.27 21.55 24.08
C TYR A 213 -5.14 21.54 25.11
N LEU A 214 -3.90 21.78 24.65
CA LEU A 214 -2.74 21.83 25.54
C LEU A 214 -2.81 22.97 26.58
N ARG A 215 -3.60 24.00 26.32
CA ARG A 215 -3.79 25.16 27.20
C ARG A 215 -5.05 25.09 28.05
N ALA A 216 -6.03 24.25 27.65
CA ALA A 216 -7.33 24.20 28.32
C ALA A 216 -7.27 23.51 29.69
N ASP A 217 -7.74 24.15 30.74
CA ASP A 217 -7.76 23.64 32.10
C ASP A 217 -9.10 22.96 32.47
N SER A 218 -10.23 23.45 31.96
CA SER A 218 -11.55 22.89 32.28
C SER A 218 -11.91 21.70 31.36
N PRO A 219 -12.51 20.63 31.93
CA PRO A 219 -13.04 19.52 31.15
C PRO A 219 -14.06 19.96 30.07
N ALA A 220 -14.88 20.92 30.37
CA ALA A 220 -15.90 21.43 29.43
C ALA A 220 -15.26 22.12 28.21
N LEU A 221 -14.22 22.92 28.42
CA LEU A 221 -13.52 23.57 27.33
C LEU A 221 -12.75 22.53 26.48
N ARG A 222 -12.06 21.57 27.13
CA ARG A 222 -11.39 20.45 26.43
C ARG A 222 -12.36 19.63 25.59
N HIS A 223 -13.55 19.35 26.13
CA HIS A 223 -14.62 18.68 25.39
C HIS A 223 -14.99 19.45 24.11
N THR A 224 -15.27 20.76 24.20
CA THR A 224 -15.65 21.58 23.04
C THR A 224 -14.51 21.62 21.99
N ILE A 225 -13.27 21.77 22.43
CA ILE A 225 -12.10 21.75 21.53
C ILE A 225 -11.98 20.40 20.82
N LEU A 226 -12.22 19.27 21.50
CA LEU A 226 -12.18 17.95 20.89
C LEU A 226 -13.28 17.72 19.86
N LEU A 227 -14.44 18.34 20.00
CA LEU A 227 -15.48 18.31 18.95
C LEU A 227 -14.98 19.00 17.67
N THR A 228 -14.40 20.19 17.81
CA THR A 228 -13.80 20.91 16.68
C THR A 228 -12.64 20.11 16.07
N MET A 229 -11.75 19.56 16.90
CA MET A 229 -10.66 18.70 16.46
C MET A 229 -11.17 17.46 15.71
N GLY A 230 -12.22 16.82 16.21
CA GLY A 230 -12.85 15.66 15.57
C GLY A 230 -13.38 15.99 14.17
N GLU A 231 -14.09 17.11 14.02
CA GLU A 231 -14.57 17.54 12.71
C GLU A 231 -13.42 17.87 11.74
N VAL A 232 -12.39 18.54 12.21
CA VAL A 232 -11.19 18.83 11.39
C VAL A 232 -10.47 17.55 10.97
N LEU A 233 -10.33 16.60 11.87
CA LEU A 233 -9.71 15.30 11.56
C LEU A 233 -10.52 14.53 10.52
N GLU A 234 -11.86 14.54 10.61
CA GLU A 234 -12.72 13.91 9.62
C GLU A 234 -12.54 14.52 8.23
N ARG A 235 -12.51 15.86 8.14
CA ARG A 235 -12.29 16.58 6.88
C ARG A 235 -10.90 16.38 6.29
N ASN A 236 -9.90 16.12 7.12
CA ASN A 236 -8.55 15.76 6.73
C ASN A 236 -8.39 14.26 6.38
N GLY A 237 -9.49 13.48 6.33
CA GLY A 237 -9.46 12.06 6.02
C GLY A 237 -8.92 11.17 7.16
N ARG A 238 -8.82 11.71 8.37
CA ARG A 238 -8.28 11.04 9.57
C ARG A 238 -9.40 10.48 10.45
N GLY A 239 -10.33 9.74 9.86
CA GLY A 239 -11.55 9.27 10.54
C GLY A 239 -11.30 8.43 11.79
N ARG A 240 -10.19 7.67 11.87
CA ARG A 240 -9.84 6.93 13.09
C ARG A 240 -9.49 7.85 14.25
N ASP A 241 -8.74 8.89 13.96
CA ASP A 241 -8.37 9.88 14.96
C ASP A 241 -9.60 10.69 15.40
N THR A 242 -10.57 10.88 14.49
CA THR A 242 -11.91 11.44 14.83
C THR A 242 -12.60 10.59 15.89
N VAL A 243 -12.64 9.26 15.73
CA VAL A 243 -13.23 8.36 16.74
C VAL A 243 -12.51 8.51 18.08
N SER A 244 -11.17 8.60 18.07
CA SER A 244 -10.38 8.77 19.28
C SER A 244 -10.64 10.12 19.97
N ALA A 245 -10.71 11.20 19.21
CA ALA A 245 -11.02 12.54 19.72
C ALA A 245 -12.43 12.61 20.34
N LEU A 246 -13.44 12.06 19.67
CA LEU A 246 -14.81 12.02 20.16
C LEU A 246 -14.96 11.11 21.39
N ARG A 247 -14.24 9.98 21.45
CA ARG A 247 -14.21 9.11 22.63
C ARG A 247 -13.60 9.82 23.83
N LEU A 248 -12.52 10.55 23.63
CA LEU A 248 -11.91 11.37 24.67
C LEU A 248 -12.86 12.50 25.11
N ALA A 249 -13.53 13.18 24.16
CA ALA A 249 -14.54 14.19 24.49
C ALA A 249 -15.66 13.63 25.38
N GLN A 250 -16.21 12.47 25.00
CA GLN A 250 -17.28 11.80 25.76
C GLN A 250 -16.79 11.37 27.16
N SER A 251 -15.53 10.97 27.32
CA SER A 251 -14.96 10.62 28.63
C SER A 251 -14.75 11.82 29.55
N LEU A 252 -14.48 13.01 28.99
CA LEU A 252 -14.34 14.25 29.76
C LEU A 252 -15.68 14.82 30.23
N GLN A 253 -16.68 14.69 29.36
CA GLN A 253 -18.04 15.14 29.66
C GLN A 253 -19.05 14.31 28.87
N GLU A 254 -19.79 13.46 29.54
CA GLU A 254 -20.87 12.68 28.93
C GLU A 254 -21.99 13.58 28.41
N ARG A 255 -22.25 13.47 27.09
CA ARG A 255 -23.32 14.22 26.41
C ARG A 255 -23.99 13.35 25.35
N VAL A 256 -25.29 13.48 25.22
CA VAL A 256 -26.10 12.71 24.26
C VAL A 256 -25.71 13.04 22.81
N ASP A 257 -25.47 14.32 22.52
CA ASP A 257 -25.06 14.78 21.19
C ASP A 257 -23.68 14.25 20.82
N THR A 258 -22.74 14.28 21.75
CA THR A 258 -21.36 13.72 21.51
C THR A 258 -21.40 12.20 21.36
N ALA A 259 -22.24 11.50 22.14
CA ALA A 259 -22.42 10.06 21.99
C ALA A 259 -22.97 9.69 20.59
N ALA A 260 -23.90 10.48 20.06
CA ALA A 260 -24.43 10.29 18.71
C ALA A 260 -23.36 10.52 17.63
N LEU A 261 -22.54 11.57 17.77
CA LEU A 261 -21.41 11.82 16.87
C LEU A 261 -20.37 10.69 16.91
N LEU A 262 -20.08 10.19 18.11
CA LEU A 262 -19.16 9.07 18.31
C LEU A 262 -19.69 7.79 17.67
N ASP A 263 -20.98 7.47 17.83
CA ASP A 263 -21.62 6.29 17.24
C ASP A 263 -21.59 6.37 15.70
N ASP A 264 -21.87 7.54 15.13
CA ASP A 264 -21.76 7.79 13.68
C ASP A 264 -20.31 7.62 13.19
N ALA A 265 -19.34 8.20 13.89
CA ALA A 265 -17.92 8.08 13.55
C ALA A 265 -17.41 6.63 13.67
N ILE A 266 -17.82 5.87 14.69
CA ILE A 266 -17.52 4.44 14.81
C ILE A 266 -18.13 3.67 13.65
N GLY A 267 -19.35 3.99 13.25
CA GLY A 267 -20.00 3.37 12.10
C GLY A 267 -19.25 3.60 10.78
N LYS A 268 -18.67 4.78 10.61
CA LYS A 268 -17.91 5.15 9.40
C LYS A 268 -16.46 4.67 9.44
N TYR A 269 -15.78 4.79 10.56
CA TYR A 269 -14.31 4.70 10.66
C TYR A 269 -13.80 3.66 11.66
N GLY A 270 -14.68 3.10 12.50
CA GLY A 270 -14.33 2.06 13.45
C GLY A 270 -14.05 0.70 12.78
N PHE A 271 -13.71 -0.29 13.61
CA PHE A 271 -13.50 -1.64 13.14
C PHE A 271 -14.79 -2.23 12.55
N ARG A 272 -14.77 -2.54 11.27
CA ARG A 272 -15.94 -2.98 10.51
C ARG A 272 -15.55 -3.89 9.35
N ILE A 273 -16.54 -4.55 8.78
CA ILE A 273 -16.39 -5.24 7.50
C ILE A 273 -16.30 -4.17 6.40
N ALA A 274 -15.17 -4.15 5.69
CA ALA A 274 -14.90 -3.21 4.61
C ALA A 274 -15.33 -3.76 3.24
N GLU A 275 -15.19 -5.08 3.04
CA GLU A 275 -15.47 -5.73 1.76
C GLU A 275 -15.99 -7.16 1.98
N THR A 276 -16.83 -7.62 1.07
CA THR A 276 -17.29 -9.00 1.00
C THR A 276 -16.96 -9.58 -0.37
N LEU A 277 -16.31 -10.73 -0.39
CA LEU A 277 -15.91 -11.45 -1.59
C LEU A 277 -16.50 -12.87 -1.58
N VAL A 278 -17.17 -13.24 -2.66
CA VAL A 278 -17.64 -14.60 -2.88
C VAL A 278 -16.72 -15.30 -3.87
N GLN A 279 -16.07 -16.38 -3.44
CA GLN A 279 -15.18 -17.18 -4.27
C GLN A 279 -15.92 -18.40 -4.81
N SER A 280 -16.84 -18.19 -5.74
CA SER A 280 -17.67 -19.24 -6.31
C SER A 280 -16.93 -20.17 -7.27
N ASP A 281 -15.82 -19.73 -7.89
CA ASP A 281 -15.10 -20.53 -8.88
C ASP A 281 -14.19 -21.61 -8.26
N LEU A 282 -14.04 -21.62 -6.95
CA LEU A 282 -13.34 -22.68 -6.25
C LEU A 282 -14.16 -23.98 -6.23
N ALA A 283 -13.49 -25.12 -6.23
CA ALA A 283 -14.14 -26.42 -6.04
C ALA A 283 -14.87 -26.52 -4.69
N ARG A 284 -14.38 -25.81 -3.69
CA ARG A 284 -15.04 -25.57 -2.39
C ARG A 284 -15.24 -24.07 -2.25
N PRO A 285 -16.44 -23.58 -2.59
CA PRO A 285 -16.71 -22.15 -2.55
C PRO A 285 -16.69 -21.61 -1.13
N ARG A 286 -16.39 -20.33 -1.00
CA ARG A 286 -16.37 -19.66 0.30
C ARG A 286 -16.78 -18.20 0.19
N ILE A 287 -17.34 -17.67 1.27
CA ILE A 287 -17.63 -16.26 1.48
C ILE A 287 -16.52 -15.71 2.37
N CYS A 288 -15.78 -14.72 1.88
CA CYS A 288 -14.75 -14.05 2.64
C CYS A 288 -15.17 -12.61 2.94
N VAL A 289 -14.88 -12.13 4.13
CA VAL A 289 -15.02 -10.73 4.53
C VAL A 289 -13.66 -10.16 4.86
N THR A 290 -13.39 -8.97 4.37
CA THR A 290 -12.19 -8.21 4.69
C THR A 290 -12.56 -7.10 5.66
N PHE A 291 -11.86 -7.04 6.79
CA PHE A 291 -12.07 -6.03 7.81
C PHE A 291 -11.22 -4.78 7.55
N SER A 292 -11.62 -3.68 8.17
CA SER A 292 -10.88 -2.40 8.08
C SER A 292 -9.54 -2.44 8.82
N GLU A 293 -9.40 -3.32 9.81
CA GLU A 293 -8.21 -3.48 10.65
C GLU A 293 -7.69 -4.90 10.63
N ASP A 294 -6.42 -5.07 11.06
CA ASP A 294 -5.81 -6.37 11.22
C ASP A 294 -6.51 -7.16 12.32
N LEU A 295 -6.65 -8.45 12.09
CA LEU A 295 -7.18 -9.40 13.07
C LEU A 295 -6.07 -9.83 14.04
N VAL A 296 -6.45 -10.24 15.25
CA VAL A 296 -5.50 -10.80 16.21
C VAL A 296 -4.88 -12.07 15.62
N ALA A 297 -3.55 -12.09 15.51
CA ALA A 297 -2.83 -13.16 14.82
C ALA A 297 -2.90 -14.52 15.53
N SER A 298 -3.09 -14.54 16.86
CA SER A 298 -3.15 -15.78 17.64
C SER A 298 -3.91 -15.59 18.96
N GLY A 299 -4.48 -16.68 19.49
CA GLY A 299 -5.16 -16.67 20.79
C GLY A 299 -6.64 -16.29 20.76
N VAL A 300 -7.20 -15.96 19.59
CA VAL A 300 -8.62 -15.68 19.40
C VAL A 300 -9.24 -16.75 18.50
N ASP A 301 -10.30 -17.39 18.99
CA ASP A 301 -11.14 -18.26 18.17
C ASP A 301 -12.27 -17.43 17.53
N TYR A 302 -12.05 -17.02 16.31
CA TYR A 302 -13.02 -16.21 15.55
C TYR A 302 -14.32 -16.95 15.22
N SER A 303 -14.34 -18.29 15.27
CA SER A 303 -15.57 -19.07 15.03
C SER A 303 -16.68 -18.74 16.04
N THR A 304 -16.32 -18.32 17.25
CA THR A 304 -17.26 -17.90 18.29
C THR A 304 -17.99 -16.60 17.97
N PHE A 305 -17.41 -15.78 17.10
CA PHE A 305 -17.96 -14.51 16.65
C PHE A 305 -18.71 -14.60 15.31
N VAL A 306 -18.78 -15.79 14.71
CA VAL A 306 -19.46 -15.99 13.44
C VAL A 306 -20.59 -16.98 13.62
N GLN A 307 -21.83 -16.56 13.36
CA GLN A 307 -22.98 -17.45 13.34
C GLN A 307 -23.10 -18.04 11.93
N LEU A 308 -22.86 -19.35 11.84
CA LEU A 308 -22.92 -20.11 10.60
C LEU A 308 -24.36 -20.60 10.36
N PRO A 309 -24.89 -20.58 9.13
CA PRO A 309 -26.26 -20.95 8.82
C PRO A 309 -26.51 -22.46 8.89
N GLU A 310 -25.51 -23.30 8.63
CA GLU A 310 -25.64 -24.78 8.58
C GLU A 310 -24.48 -25.44 9.33
N ALA A 311 -24.74 -26.65 9.81
CA ALA A 311 -23.72 -27.49 10.44
C ALA A 311 -22.70 -28.00 9.40
N GLY A 312 -21.44 -28.10 9.80
CA GLY A 312 -20.33 -28.53 8.92
C GLY A 312 -19.60 -27.41 8.20
N MET A 313 -20.10 -26.19 8.25
CA MET A 313 -19.35 -25.01 7.83
C MET A 313 -18.27 -24.66 8.83
N VAL A 314 -17.19 -24.06 8.33
CA VAL A 314 -16.05 -23.66 9.15
C VAL A 314 -15.63 -22.23 8.85
N VAL A 315 -15.11 -21.54 9.89
CA VAL A 315 -14.49 -20.24 9.75
C VAL A 315 -13.00 -20.45 9.59
N GLU A 316 -12.45 -19.92 8.50
CA GLU A 316 -11.04 -19.99 8.16
C GLU A 316 -10.42 -18.58 8.21
N ASN A 317 -9.19 -18.49 8.68
CA ASN A 317 -8.42 -17.26 8.55
C ASN A 317 -7.94 -17.14 7.08
N GLY A 318 -8.42 -16.11 6.38
CA GLY A 318 -8.06 -15.82 4.98
C GLY A 318 -6.85 -14.91 4.82
N GLY A 319 -6.30 -14.41 5.93
CA GLY A 319 -5.19 -13.44 5.95
C GLY A 319 -5.29 -12.47 7.12
N TRP A 320 -4.45 -11.45 7.15
CA TRP A 320 -4.32 -10.52 8.28
C TRP A 320 -5.60 -9.76 8.63
N ARG A 321 -6.46 -9.52 7.62
CA ARG A 321 -7.73 -8.77 7.75
C ARG A 321 -8.93 -9.56 7.28
N GLN A 322 -8.80 -10.85 7.02
CA GLN A 322 -9.83 -11.59 6.32
C GLN A 322 -10.24 -12.84 7.08
N LEU A 323 -11.57 -13.03 7.20
CA LEU A 323 -12.18 -14.30 7.60
C LEU A 323 -13.00 -14.85 6.44
N CYS A 324 -12.92 -16.16 6.23
CA CYS A 324 -13.68 -16.86 5.21
C CYS A 324 -14.58 -17.91 5.86
N VAL A 325 -15.78 -18.05 5.35
CA VAL A 325 -16.70 -19.14 5.68
C VAL A 325 -16.63 -20.16 4.54
N ALA A 326 -16.17 -21.35 4.85
CA ALA A 326 -16.05 -22.49 3.94
C ALA A 326 -17.07 -23.58 4.28
N GLY A 327 -17.19 -24.60 3.39
CA GLY A 327 -18.20 -25.66 3.51
C GLY A 327 -19.52 -25.29 2.83
N LEU A 328 -19.49 -24.30 1.94
CA LEU A 328 -20.64 -23.84 1.17
C LEU A 328 -20.85 -24.71 -0.08
N GLU A 329 -22.06 -24.70 -0.60
CA GLU A 329 -22.44 -25.37 -1.86
C GLU A 329 -22.86 -24.36 -2.91
N HIS A 330 -22.56 -24.65 -4.18
CA HIS A 330 -23.01 -23.87 -5.30
C HIS A 330 -24.54 -23.95 -5.47
N GLY A 331 -25.14 -22.92 -6.08
CA GLY A 331 -26.58 -22.85 -6.32
C GLY A 331 -27.40 -22.45 -5.07
N LYS A 332 -26.77 -22.18 -3.94
CA LYS A 332 -27.45 -21.85 -2.69
C LYS A 332 -27.19 -20.41 -2.24
N ARG A 333 -28.09 -19.91 -1.41
CA ARG A 333 -27.97 -18.61 -0.75
C ARG A 333 -27.71 -18.83 0.74
N TYR A 334 -26.74 -18.10 1.28
CA TYR A 334 -26.36 -18.20 2.68
C TYR A 334 -26.38 -16.83 3.36
N THR A 335 -26.85 -16.80 4.60
CA THR A 335 -26.76 -15.65 5.49
C THR A 335 -25.80 -15.97 6.62
N VAL A 336 -24.72 -15.22 6.72
CA VAL A 336 -23.70 -15.34 7.76
C VAL A 336 -23.77 -14.10 8.64
N THR A 337 -23.80 -14.28 9.97
CA THR A 337 -23.82 -13.15 10.92
C THR A 337 -22.48 -13.06 11.64
N PHE A 338 -21.80 -11.93 11.51
CA PHE A 338 -20.63 -11.56 12.29
C PHE A 338 -21.10 -10.80 13.52
N ARG A 339 -20.78 -11.31 14.70
CA ARG A 339 -21.32 -10.79 15.97
C ARG A 339 -20.60 -9.53 16.44
N GLU A 340 -21.31 -8.72 17.19
CA GLU A 340 -20.73 -7.65 18.01
C GLU A 340 -19.62 -8.21 18.92
N GLY A 341 -18.59 -7.37 19.21
CA GLY A 341 -17.48 -7.75 20.07
C GLY A 341 -16.34 -8.51 19.38
N LEU A 342 -16.44 -8.85 18.06
CA LEU A 342 -15.35 -9.45 17.31
C LEU A 342 -14.11 -8.55 17.39
N PRO A 343 -12.92 -9.05 17.89
CA PRO A 343 -11.78 -8.20 18.20
C PRO A 343 -10.84 -8.01 17.02
N ALA A 344 -10.25 -6.81 16.95
CA ALA A 344 -9.12 -6.47 16.09
C ALA A 344 -7.79 -6.46 16.87
N ALA A 345 -6.68 -6.48 16.15
CA ALA A 345 -5.33 -6.50 16.73
C ALA A 345 -4.98 -5.21 17.50
N ASP A 346 -5.58 -4.08 17.14
CA ASP A 346 -5.39 -2.78 17.78
C ASP A 346 -6.26 -2.58 19.05
N GLY A 347 -6.98 -3.62 19.46
CA GLY A 347 -7.86 -3.61 20.64
C GLY A 347 -9.26 -3.06 20.40
N GLN A 348 -9.59 -2.64 19.18
CA GLN A 348 -10.97 -2.32 18.82
C GLN A 348 -11.81 -3.60 18.71
N THR A 349 -13.12 -3.44 18.81
CA THR A 349 -14.10 -4.51 18.60
C THR A 349 -15.19 -4.05 17.65
N MET A 350 -15.82 -4.98 16.96
CA MET A 350 -16.94 -4.68 16.10
C MET A 350 -18.13 -4.20 16.95
N ALA A 351 -18.62 -2.99 16.65
CA ALA A 351 -19.59 -2.27 17.49
C ALA A 351 -21.01 -2.84 17.38
N LYS A 352 -21.35 -3.49 16.27
CA LYS A 352 -22.70 -4.05 15.98
C LYS A 352 -22.55 -5.35 15.21
N ALA A 353 -23.49 -6.27 15.38
CA ALA A 353 -23.58 -7.46 14.55
C ALA A 353 -23.89 -7.07 13.09
N VAL A 354 -23.27 -7.77 12.15
CA VAL A 354 -23.48 -7.56 10.70
C VAL A 354 -23.90 -8.86 10.05
N GLU A 355 -25.05 -8.85 9.36
CA GLU A 355 -25.52 -9.95 8.54
C GLU A 355 -25.14 -9.75 7.08
N ILE A 356 -24.56 -10.78 6.48
CA ILE A 356 -24.17 -10.81 5.08
C ILE A 356 -24.90 -11.95 4.40
N THR A 357 -25.73 -11.61 3.43
CA THR A 357 -26.45 -12.60 2.61
C THR A 357 -25.84 -12.62 1.21
N GLN A 358 -25.32 -13.79 0.80
CA GLN A 358 -24.68 -13.99 -0.48
C GLN A 358 -25.24 -15.23 -1.21
N TYR A 359 -25.32 -15.13 -2.52
CA TYR A 359 -25.63 -16.27 -3.40
C TYR A 359 -24.33 -16.85 -3.95
N ILE A 360 -24.15 -18.14 -3.80
CA ILE A 360 -23.02 -18.88 -4.36
C ILE A 360 -23.43 -19.35 -5.76
N ARG A 361 -23.02 -18.65 -6.79
CA ARG A 361 -23.28 -19.04 -8.16
C ARG A 361 -22.56 -20.32 -8.54
N ASP A 362 -23.01 -20.99 -9.56
CA ASP A 362 -22.24 -22.06 -10.19
C ASP A 362 -20.88 -21.54 -10.65
N ARG A 363 -19.91 -22.43 -10.71
CA ARG A 363 -18.57 -22.10 -11.21
C ARG A 363 -18.66 -21.63 -12.65
N ALA A 364 -17.83 -20.69 -13.02
CA ALA A 364 -17.63 -20.35 -14.40
C ALA A 364 -17.14 -21.57 -15.19
N PRO A 365 -17.58 -21.75 -16.46
CA PRO A 365 -16.99 -22.77 -17.32
C PRO A 365 -15.48 -22.53 -17.45
N GLY A 366 -14.71 -23.60 -17.61
CA GLY A 366 -13.27 -23.47 -17.69
C GLY A 366 -12.59 -24.67 -18.29
N VAL A 367 -11.37 -24.47 -18.78
CA VAL A 367 -10.52 -25.50 -19.36
C VAL A 367 -9.07 -25.28 -18.95
N LYS A 368 -8.40 -26.33 -18.55
CA LYS A 368 -6.96 -26.32 -18.28
C LYS A 368 -6.32 -27.67 -18.56
N PHE A 369 -5.03 -27.67 -18.82
CA PHE A 369 -4.25 -28.89 -18.95
C PHE A 369 -3.46 -29.11 -17.65
N PRO A 370 -3.51 -30.35 -17.05
CA PRO A 370 -2.86 -30.60 -15.76
C PRO A 370 -1.33 -30.71 -15.84
N GLY A 371 -0.73 -30.72 -17.04
CA GLY A 371 0.71 -30.83 -17.27
C GLY A 371 1.28 -29.64 -18.00
N ARG A 372 2.62 -29.50 -17.99
CA ARG A 372 3.32 -28.44 -18.72
C ARG A 372 3.82 -28.87 -20.10
N GLY A 373 4.06 -30.14 -20.31
CA GLY A 373 4.54 -30.67 -21.58
C GLY A 373 4.44 -32.19 -21.60
N TYR A 374 4.23 -32.74 -22.80
CA TYR A 374 4.14 -34.17 -23.02
C TYR A 374 5.01 -34.55 -24.21
N VAL A 375 5.54 -35.76 -24.18
CA VAL A 375 6.13 -36.40 -25.35
C VAL A 375 5.17 -37.47 -25.79
N LEU A 376 4.64 -37.35 -27.00
CA LEU A 376 3.71 -38.30 -27.58
C LEU A 376 4.51 -39.21 -28.54
N PRO A 377 4.47 -40.52 -28.34
CA PRO A 377 5.11 -41.46 -29.25
C PRO A 377 4.38 -41.44 -30.60
N LYS A 378 5.09 -41.63 -31.71
CA LYS A 378 4.52 -41.76 -33.06
C LYS A 378 3.60 -42.97 -33.21
N ALA A 379 3.76 -44.00 -32.37
CA ALA A 379 2.95 -45.22 -32.39
C ALA A 379 1.94 -45.23 -31.25
N GLY A 380 0.70 -45.59 -31.51
CA GLY A 380 -0.38 -45.68 -30.55
C GLY A 380 -1.47 -44.65 -30.76
N GLU A 381 -2.43 -44.57 -29.83
CA GLU A 381 -3.49 -43.56 -29.84
C GLU A 381 -3.05 -42.36 -28.98
N PRO A 382 -2.54 -41.30 -29.59
CA PRO A 382 -2.09 -40.11 -28.84
C PRO A 382 -3.30 -39.43 -28.20
N ALA A 383 -3.23 -39.17 -26.91
CA ALA A 383 -4.29 -38.45 -26.20
C ALA A 383 -3.69 -37.60 -25.09
N LEU A 384 -4.25 -36.41 -24.88
CA LEU A 384 -3.87 -35.51 -23.81
C LEU A 384 -4.97 -35.42 -22.75
N PRO A 385 -4.64 -35.44 -21.46
CA PRO A 385 -5.62 -35.16 -20.42
C PRO A 385 -5.95 -33.68 -20.41
N VAL A 386 -7.23 -33.36 -20.42
CA VAL A 386 -7.77 -32.01 -20.22
C VAL A 386 -8.70 -32.02 -19.03
N GLU A 387 -8.61 -31.03 -18.20
CA GLU A 387 -9.50 -30.81 -17.07
C GLU A 387 -10.47 -29.68 -17.38
N THR A 388 -11.76 -29.93 -17.24
CA THR A 388 -12.83 -28.99 -17.57
C THR A 388 -13.80 -28.82 -16.42
N VAL A 389 -14.46 -27.67 -16.40
CA VAL A 389 -15.54 -27.33 -15.46
C VAL A 389 -16.70 -26.78 -16.28
N ASN A 390 -17.91 -27.22 -15.99
CA ASN A 390 -19.17 -26.68 -16.51
C ASN A 390 -19.19 -26.43 -18.03
N THR A 391 -18.55 -27.32 -18.79
CA THR A 391 -18.62 -27.34 -20.26
C THR A 391 -18.65 -28.76 -20.78
N GLU A 392 -19.39 -28.99 -21.87
CA GLU A 392 -19.50 -30.26 -22.56
C GLU A 392 -18.68 -30.30 -23.85
N LYS A 393 -18.24 -29.15 -24.31
CA LYS A 393 -17.52 -29.01 -25.58
C LYS A 393 -16.34 -28.06 -25.44
N LEU A 394 -15.33 -28.33 -26.25
CA LEU A 394 -14.16 -27.45 -26.44
C LEU A 394 -13.96 -27.19 -27.92
N ASP A 395 -13.59 -25.96 -28.24
CA ASP A 395 -12.99 -25.59 -29.52
C ASP A 395 -11.48 -25.76 -29.41
N LEU A 396 -10.86 -26.43 -30.40
CA LEU A 396 -9.46 -26.78 -30.38
C LEU A 396 -8.73 -26.16 -31.57
N LYS A 397 -7.50 -25.70 -31.36
CA LYS A 397 -6.58 -25.28 -32.41
C LYS A 397 -5.20 -25.88 -32.16
N LEU A 398 -4.63 -26.45 -33.23
CA LEU A 398 -3.30 -27.04 -33.18
C LEU A 398 -2.32 -26.16 -33.94
N TYR A 399 -1.26 -25.78 -33.26
CA TYR A 399 -0.14 -25.02 -33.81
C TYR A 399 1.12 -25.88 -33.85
N ARG A 400 1.91 -25.72 -34.90
CA ARG A 400 3.27 -26.24 -35.01
C ARG A 400 4.28 -25.13 -34.78
N VAL A 401 5.31 -25.40 -33.97
CA VAL A 401 6.46 -24.51 -33.81
C VAL A 401 7.64 -25.12 -34.58
N THR A 402 8.09 -24.40 -35.59
CA THR A 402 9.24 -24.86 -36.42
C THR A 402 10.55 -24.73 -35.64
N ASP A 403 11.59 -25.48 -36.06
CA ASP A 403 12.91 -25.42 -35.45
C ASP A 403 13.51 -24.02 -35.42
N ARG A 404 13.19 -23.17 -36.41
CA ARG A 404 13.63 -21.76 -36.49
C ARG A 404 13.04 -20.88 -35.41
N ASN A 405 11.79 -21.16 -35.03
CA ASN A 405 11.04 -20.40 -34.03
C ASN A 405 11.15 -21.00 -32.64
N LEU A 406 11.71 -22.21 -32.50
CA LEU A 406 11.77 -22.88 -31.21
C LEU A 406 12.58 -22.12 -30.17
N LEU A 407 13.80 -21.69 -30.54
CA LEU A 407 14.63 -20.91 -29.61
C LEU A 407 13.93 -19.59 -29.22
N ARG A 408 13.28 -18.93 -30.16
CA ARG A 408 12.48 -17.72 -29.91
C ARG A 408 11.32 -17.99 -28.94
N SER A 409 10.58 -19.09 -29.15
CA SER A 409 9.47 -19.44 -28.26
C SER A 409 9.92 -19.70 -26.81
N ILE A 410 11.16 -20.21 -26.62
CA ILE A 410 11.78 -20.40 -25.31
C ILE A 410 12.20 -19.04 -24.71
N GLN A 411 12.82 -18.17 -25.50
CA GLN A 411 13.30 -16.86 -25.06
C GLN A 411 12.17 -15.89 -24.70
N ASP A 412 11.07 -15.97 -25.44
CA ASP A 412 9.85 -15.16 -25.22
C ASP A 412 8.92 -15.81 -24.17
N TYR A 413 9.37 -16.88 -23.49
CA TYR A 413 8.65 -17.59 -22.43
C TYR A 413 7.31 -18.23 -22.86
N TYR A 414 7.11 -18.50 -24.14
CA TYR A 414 5.93 -19.21 -24.61
C TYR A 414 6.03 -20.71 -24.39
N PHE A 415 7.19 -21.30 -24.63
CA PHE A 415 7.37 -22.76 -24.59
C PHE A 415 7.09 -23.34 -23.20
N GLY A 416 6.17 -24.30 -23.13
CA GLY A 416 5.80 -24.98 -21.91
C GLY A 416 4.95 -24.14 -20.93
N ALA A 417 4.46 -22.97 -21.35
CA ALA A 417 3.60 -22.10 -20.56
C ALA A 417 2.26 -21.83 -21.27
N PRO A 418 1.19 -21.51 -20.54
CA PRO A 418 -0.02 -20.95 -21.14
C PRO A 418 0.30 -19.63 -21.86
N ILE A 419 -0.23 -19.47 -23.06
CA ILE A 419 -0.14 -18.21 -23.81
C ILE A 419 -1.28 -17.34 -23.37
N ASN A 420 -0.97 -16.11 -22.89
CA ASN A 420 -2.02 -15.18 -22.49
C ASN A 420 -2.74 -14.61 -23.72
N VAL A 421 -4.00 -14.20 -23.54
CA VAL A 421 -4.87 -13.74 -24.62
C VAL A 421 -4.30 -12.55 -25.40
N TYR A 422 -3.52 -11.67 -24.76
CA TYR A 422 -2.90 -10.51 -25.42
C TYR A 422 -1.71 -10.88 -26.31
N SER A 423 -1.10 -12.04 -26.08
CA SER A 423 0.04 -12.54 -26.85
C SER A 423 -0.36 -13.59 -27.89
N GLU A 424 -1.61 -14.02 -27.89
CA GLU A 424 -2.08 -15.11 -28.75
C GLU A 424 -2.00 -14.75 -30.23
N GLU A 425 -2.46 -13.58 -30.62
CA GLU A 425 -2.40 -13.11 -32.01
C GLU A 425 -0.94 -13.05 -32.48
N TYR A 426 -0.07 -12.45 -31.67
CA TYR A 426 1.35 -12.38 -32.00
C TYR A 426 1.99 -13.78 -32.11
N PHE A 427 1.61 -14.71 -31.23
CA PHE A 427 2.10 -16.08 -31.28
C PHE A 427 1.64 -16.78 -32.57
N ALA A 428 0.37 -16.68 -32.91
CA ALA A 428 -0.21 -17.26 -34.12
C ALA A 428 0.40 -16.69 -35.41
N ASP A 429 0.68 -15.38 -35.44
CA ASP A 429 1.21 -14.70 -36.62
C ASP A 429 2.71 -14.87 -36.82
N THR A 430 3.48 -15.09 -35.74
CA THR A 430 4.93 -14.96 -35.82
C THR A 430 5.73 -16.18 -35.31
N VAL A 431 5.13 -17.05 -34.49
CA VAL A 431 5.83 -18.16 -33.84
C VAL A 431 5.25 -19.52 -34.22
N GLY A 432 3.93 -19.68 -34.12
CA GLY A 432 3.21 -20.91 -34.36
C GLY A 432 2.49 -20.90 -35.71
N GLU A 433 2.56 -21.98 -36.47
CA GLU A 433 1.78 -22.21 -37.67
C GLU A 433 0.51 -22.97 -37.30
N GLU A 434 -0.68 -22.38 -37.51
CA GLU A 434 -1.95 -23.06 -37.30
C GLU A 434 -2.14 -24.16 -38.34
N LEU A 435 -2.24 -25.41 -37.89
CA LEU A 435 -2.34 -26.57 -38.77
C LEU A 435 -3.74 -27.19 -38.81
N TRP A 436 -4.48 -27.10 -37.72
CA TRP A 436 -5.76 -27.78 -37.60
C TRP A 436 -6.66 -27.07 -36.59
N THR A 437 -7.97 -27.10 -36.89
CA THR A 437 -9.01 -26.66 -35.98
C THR A 437 -10.08 -27.75 -35.87
N GLY A 438 -10.67 -27.89 -34.71
CA GLY A 438 -11.72 -28.88 -34.49
C GLY A 438 -12.45 -28.68 -33.18
N THR A 439 -13.34 -29.59 -32.87
CA THR A 439 -14.10 -29.57 -31.60
C THR A 439 -13.97 -30.92 -30.88
N ALA A 440 -14.05 -30.89 -29.56
CA ALA A 440 -14.09 -32.12 -28.77
C ALA A 440 -15.24 -32.08 -27.79
N THR A 441 -15.87 -33.26 -27.57
CA THR A 441 -16.83 -33.47 -26.49
C THR A 441 -16.08 -33.95 -25.25
N VAL A 442 -16.38 -33.34 -24.11
CA VAL A 442 -15.76 -33.69 -22.81
C VAL A 442 -16.82 -34.10 -21.82
N ALA A 443 -16.42 -34.92 -20.84
CA ALA A 443 -17.31 -35.30 -19.76
C ALA A 443 -17.56 -34.08 -18.85
N GLN A 444 -18.78 -33.99 -18.30
CA GLN A 444 -19.19 -32.92 -17.41
C GLN A 444 -19.88 -33.44 -16.16
N GLU A 445 -19.52 -32.89 -15.01
CA GLU A 445 -20.31 -32.87 -13.79
C GLU A 445 -20.39 -31.45 -13.30
N VAL A 446 -21.60 -30.97 -12.93
CA VAL A 446 -21.82 -29.57 -12.54
C VAL A 446 -20.96 -29.21 -11.35
N ASN A 447 -20.22 -28.12 -11.48
CA ASN A 447 -19.33 -27.53 -10.45
C ASN A 447 -18.13 -28.40 -10.04
N LYS A 448 -17.85 -29.46 -10.78
CA LYS A 448 -16.68 -30.31 -10.52
C LYS A 448 -15.64 -30.18 -11.63
N ASP A 449 -14.38 -30.36 -11.23
CA ASP A 449 -13.28 -30.57 -12.17
C ASP A 449 -13.37 -32.01 -12.72
N VAL A 450 -13.50 -32.14 -14.03
CA VAL A 450 -13.59 -33.43 -14.73
C VAL A 450 -12.44 -33.57 -15.70
N THR A 451 -11.68 -34.65 -15.58
CA THR A 451 -10.58 -34.93 -16.50
C THR A 451 -11.07 -35.83 -17.63
N THR A 452 -10.93 -35.38 -18.86
CA THR A 452 -11.21 -36.14 -20.08
C THR A 452 -9.91 -36.36 -20.85
N ARG A 453 -9.75 -37.56 -21.46
CA ARG A 453 -8.64 -37.82 -22.40
C ARG A 453 -9.07 -37.40 -23.79
N LEU A 454 -8.48 -36.32 -24.30
CA LEU A 454 -8.69 -35.82 -25.66
C LEU A 454 -7.92 -36.70 -26.65
N PRO A 455 -8.60 -37.45 -27.55
CA PRO A 455 -7.91 -38.16 -28.61
C PRO A 455 -7.39 -37.16 -29.65
N LEU A 456 -6.12 -37.27 -30.00
CA LEU A 456 -5.47 -36.37 -30.98
C LEU A 456 -5.19 -37.06 -32.31
N GLY A 457 -5.67 -38.31 -32.51
CA GLY A 457 -5.36 -39.07 -33.72
C GLY A 457 -5.66 -38.31 -35.01
N GLU A 458 -6.87 -37.77 -35.13
CA GLU A 458 -7.27 -36.94 -36.28
C GLU A 458 -6.44 -35.69 -36.45
N ALA A 459 -6.19 -34.96 -35.36
CA ALA A 459 -5.42 -33.72 -35.36
C ALA A 459 -3.94 -33.92 -35.72
N LEU A 460 -3.40 -35.12 -35.48
CA LEU A 460 -1.99 -35.46 -35.72
C LEU A 460 -1.77 -36.33 -36.96
N GLU A 461 -2.84 -36.74 -37.66
CA GLU A 461 -2.76 -37.58 -38.85
C GLU A 461 -1.89 -36.93 -39.95
N GLY A 462 -0.89 -37.65 -40.43
CA GLY A 462 0.01 -37.14 -41.47
C GLY A 462 1.00 -36.04 -41.03
N LEU A 463 0.96 -35.60 -39.77
CA LEU A 463 1.88 -34.55 -39.33
C LEU A 463 3.29 -35.08 -39.08
N PRO A 464 4.32 -34.29 -39.39
CA PRO A 464 5.72 -34.67 -39.15
C PRO A 464 6.02 -34.71 -37.63
N ALA A 465 7.15 -35.35 -37.27
CA ALA A 465 7.70 -35.16 -35.94
C ALA A 465 8.03 -33.68 -35.68
N GLY A 466 7.84 -33.23 -34.45
CA GLY A 466 8.06 -31.81 -34.12
C GLY A 466 7.43 -31.39 -32.81
N ILE A 467 7.40 -30.10 -32.63
CA ILE A 467 6.88 -29.44 -31.42
C ILE A 467 5.55 -28.76 -31.75
N TYR A 468 4.58 -29.01 -30.91
CA TYR A 468 3.21 -28.56 -31.09
C TYR A 468 2.68 -27.88 -29.84
N ALA A 469 1.74 -26.96 -30.04
CA ALA A 469 0.93 -26.33 -29.01
C ALA A 469 -0.56 -26.52 -29.33
N LEU A 470 -1.30 -27.12 -28.42
CA LEU A 470 -2.75 -27.25 -28.50
C LEU A 470 -3.40 -26.17 -27.66
N LYS A 471 -4.24 -25.37 -28.27
CA LYS A 471 -5.17 -24.46 -27.62
C LYS A 471 -6.51 -25.18 -27.45
N ALA A 472 -7.11 -25.05 -26.27
CA ALA A 472 -8.49 -25.49 -26.01
C ALA A 472 -9.25 -24.33 -25.37
N GLU A 473 -10.40 -24.00 -25.90
CA GLU A 473 -11.26 -22.94 -25.38
C GLU A 473 -12.71 -23.41 -25.21
N VAL A 474 -13.40 -22.81 -24.26
CA VAL A 474 -14.83 -23.07 -24.07
C VAL A 474 -15.61 -22.28 -25.12
N PRO A 475 -16.52 -22.90 -25.90
CA PRO A 475 -17.25 -22.21 -26.94
C PRO A 475 -18.13 -21.07 -26.40
N GLY A 476 -18.10 -19.93 -27.08
CA GLY A 476 -18.99 -18.80 -26.82
C GLY A 476 -18.70 -17.98 -25.57
N VAL A 477 -17.55 -18.20 -24.92
CA VAL A 477 -17.12 -17.38 -23.79
C VAL A 477 -16.13 -16.31 -24.25
N ASP A 478 -16.05 -15.22 -23.49
CA ASP A 478 -15.03 -14.20 -23.68
C ASP A 478 -13.67 -14.70 -23.15
N PRO A 479 -12.63 -14.83 -24.01
CA PRO A 479 -11.32 -15.34 -23.60
C PRO A 479 -10.55 -14.42 -22.64
N TYR A 480 -10.95 -13.15 -22.52
CA TYR A 480 -10.41 -12.23 -21.52
C TYR A 480 -10.92 -12.52 -20.10
N THR A 481 -12.12 -13.08 -20.02
CA THR A 481 -12.75 -13.46 -18.73
C THR A 481 -12.46 -14.91 -18.38
N ILE A 482 -12.52 -15.81 -19.38
CA ILE A 482 -12.28 -17.24 -19.23
C ILE A 482 -11.14 -17.62 -20.19
N PRO A 483 -9.92 -17.63 -19.74
CA PRO A 483 -8.76 -17.85 -20.60
C PRO A 483 -8.73 -19.27 -21.15
N PRO A 484 -8.25 -19.47 -22.39
CA PRO A 484 -8.06 -20.78 -22.98
C PRO A 484 -6.96 -21.58 -22.24
N GLY A 485 -7.12 -22.90 -22.27
CA GLY A 485 -6.06 -23.81 -21.87
C GLY A 485 -5.04 -24.00 -22.99
N TRP A 486 -3.76 -24.08 -22.65
CA TRP A 486 -2.68 -24.34 -23.58
C TRP A 486 -1.86 -25.55 -23.15
N GLN A 487 -1.57 -26.46 -24.09
CA GLN A 487 -0.73 -27.63 -23.86
C GLN A 487 0.36 -27.75 -24.92
N TRP A 488 1.60 -27.71 -24.48
CA TRP A 488 2.76 -27.98 -25.31
C TRP A 488 3.05 -29.48 -25.31
N PHE A 489 3.41 -30.02 -26.46
CA PHE A 489 3.84 -31.40 -26.58
C PHE A 489 4.77 -31.60 -27.77
N VAL A 490 5.52 -32.68 -27.70
CA VAL A 490 6.47 -33.11 -28.74
C VAL A 490 6.00 -34.43 -29.33
N VAL A 491 5.89 -34.49 -30.64
CA VAL A 491 5.68 -35.76 -31.37
C VAL A 491 7.06 -36.22 -31.88
N SER A 492 7.62 -37.22 -31.24
CA SER A 492 9.00 -37.67 -31.58
C SER A 492 9.26 -39.09 -31.06
N ASP A 493 10.16 -39.79 -31.74
CA ASP A 493 10.81 -41.01 -31.24
C ASP A 493 12.19 -40.73 -30.62
N LEU A 494 12.64 -39.46 -30.61
CA LEU A 494 13.97 -39.11 -30.14
C LEU A 494 13.96 -38.71 -28.66
N GLY A 495 14.61 -39.48 -27.83
CA GLY A 495 14.97 -39.12 -26.45
C GLY A 495 16.38 -38.56 -26.41
N VAL A 496 16.56 -37.37 -25.87
CA VAL A 496 17.86 -36.67 -25.84
C VAL A 496 18.31 -36.49 -24.39
N THR A 497 19.55 -36.90 -24.12
CA THR A 497 20.22 -36.63 -22.84
C THR A 497 21.49 -35.85 -23.12
N THR A 498 21.70 -34.75 -22.39
CA THR A 498 22.90 -33.94 -22.52
C THR A 498 23.68 -33.91 -21.20
N MET A 499 25.02 -33.93 -21.32
CA MET A 499 25.94 -33.79 -20.20
C MET A 499 27.00 -32.76 -20.57
N SER A 500 27.15 -31.72 -19.76
CA SER A 500 28.16 -30.67 -19.95
C SER A 500 29.33 -30.92 -19.01
N GLY A 501 30.55 -31.01 -19.57
CA GLY A 501 31.80 -31.22 -18.86
C GLY A 501 32.83 -30.14 -19.19
N VAL A 502 34.01 -30.25 -18.56
CA VAL A 502 35.16 -29.38 -18.85
C VAL A 502 35.71 -29.61 -20.25
N ASP A 503 35.46 -30.78 -20.81
CA ASP A 503 35.89 -31.25 -22.13
C ASP A 503 34.85 -31.02 -23.25
N GLY A 504 33.67 -30.46 -22.91
CA GLY A 504 32.66 -30.10 -23.89
C GLY A 504 31.24 -30.53 -23.50
N LEU A 505 30.39 -30.63 -24.54
CA LEU A 505 29.00 -31.05 -24.41
C LEU A 505 28.84 -32.44 -25.06
N HIS A 506 28.32 -33.37 -24.28
CA HIS A 506 28.05 -34.75 -24.69
C HIS A 506 26.55 -34.89 -24.91
N VAL A 507 26.14 -35.49 -26.02
CA VAL A 507 24.75 -35.70 -26.39
C VAL A 507 24.53 -37.18 -26.70
N PHE A 508 23.51 -37.74 -26.05
CA PHE A 508 23.09 -39.13 -26.31
C PHE A 508 21.64 -39.11 -26.84
N VAL A 509 21.44 -39.79 -27.96
CA VAL A 509 20.13 -39.89 -28.62
C VAL A 509 19.69 -41.33 -28.66
N ARG A 510 18.48 -41.57 -28.16
CA ARG A 510 17.86 -42.90 -28.12
C ARG A 510 16.43 -42.87 -28.64
N SER A 511 15.97 -44.00 -29.18
CA SER A 511 14.55 -44.18 -29.48
C SER A 511 13.74 -44.23 -28.19
N LEU A 512 12.69 -43.44 -28.10
CA LEU A 512 11.71 -43.49 -27.00
C LEU A 512 10.88 -44.78 -27.03
N GLY A 513 10.65 -45.33 -28.23
CA GLY A 513 9.88 -46.55 -28.41
C GLY A 513 10.63 -47.83 -28.07
N THR A 514 11.93 -47.91 -28.38
CA THR A 514 12.74 -49.14 -28.26
C THR A 514 13.88 -49.03 -27.23
N ALA A 515 14.14 -47.84 -26.69
CA ALA A 515 15.30 -47.49 -25.88
C ALA A 515 16.69 -47.71 -26.60
N GLY A 516 16.69 -48.13 -27.86
CA GLY A 516 17.88 -48.35 -28.65
C GLY A 516 18.60 -47.04 -29.01
N ALA A 517 19.91 -47.16 -29.28
CA ALA A 517 20.72 -46.04 -29.77
C ALA A 517 20.23 -45.59 -31.16
N LYS A 518 20.22 -44.29 -31.40
CA LYS A 518 19.92 -43.69 -32.71
C LYS A 518 21.20 -43.20 -33.37
N ALA A 519 21.71 -44.00 -34.32
CA ALA A 519 22.88 -43.64 -35.14
C ALA A 519 22.49 -42.76 -36.34
N GLY A 520 23.40 -41.92 -36.79
CA GLY A 520 23.23 -41.11 -38.00
C GLY A 520 22.34 -39.90 -37.84
N VAL A 521 21.94 -39.56 -36.60
CA VAL A 521 21.06 -38.42 -36.28
C VAL A 521 21.88 -37.13 -36.25
N SER A 522 21.37 -36.06 -36.88
CA SER A 522 22.03 -34.75 -36.86
C SER A 522 21.73 -34.03 -35.54
N VAL A 523 22.80 -33.50 -34.94
CA VAL A 523 22.76 -32.74 -33.70
C VAL A 523 23.36 -31.35 -33.95
N GLU A 524 22.58 -30.29 -33.71
CA GLU A 524 23.01 -28.91 -33.87
C GLU A 524 23.08 -28.23 -32.51
N LEU A 525 24.17 -27.51 -32.23
CA LEU A 525 24.31 -26.63 -31.07
C LEU A 525 24.08 -25.20 -31.52
N LEU A 526 23.07 -24.54 -30.94
CA LEU A 526 22.70 -23.17 -31.25
C LEU A 526 23.10 -22.21 -30.12
N ASN A 527 23.47 -20.97 -30.49
CA ASN A 527 23.67 -19.89 -29.55
C ASN A 527 22.35 -19.10 -29.30
N ARG A 528 22.39 -18.14 -28.37
CA ARG A 528 21.23 -17.27 -28.06
C ARG A 528 20.78 -16.42 -29.24
N ALA A 529 21.63 -16.10 -30.19
CA ALA A 529 21.31 -15.39 -31.42
C ALA A 529 20.75 -16.29 -32.52
N ASN A 530 20.42 -17.55 -32.20
CA ASN A 530 19.89 -18.57 -33.14
C ASN A 530 20.86 -18.92 -34.28
N THR A 531 22.19 -18.83 -34.04
CA THR A 531 23.23 -19.22 -34.97
C THR A 531 23.76 -20.59 -34.59
N VAL A 532 23.98 -21.45 -35.57
CA VAL A 532 24.60 -22.76 -35.37
C VAL A 532 26.06 -22.59 -35.00
N LEU A 533 26.44 -23.02 -33.79
CA LEU A 533 27.82 -23.03 -33.30
C LEU A 533 28.61 -24.26 -33.83
N GLY A 534 27.92 -25.35 -34.04
CA GLY A 534 28.47 -26.59 -34.55
C GLY A 534 27.40 -27.62 -34.84
N THR A 535 27.71 -28.57 -35.73
CA THR A 535 26.91 -29.72 -36.08
C THR A 535 27.72 -31.00 -35.86
N ALA A 536 27.08 -32.00 -35.28
CA ALA A 536 27.67 -33.34 -35.12
C ALA A 536 26.64 -34.38 -35.53
N THR A 537 27.12 -35.59 -35.90
CA THR A 537 26.27 -36.73 -36.22
C THR A 537 26.49 -37.82 -35.15
N THR A 538 25.41 -38.45 -34.70
CA THR A 538 25.52 -39.52 -33.69
C THR A 538 26.16 -40.78 -34.28
N ASP A 539 27.03 -41.41 -33.50
CA ASP A 539 27.66 -42.71 -33.81
C ASP A 539 26.68 -43.89 -33.56
N ASP A 540 27.21 -45.13 -33.72
CA ASP A 540 26.45 -46.36 -33.51
C ASP A 540 25.91 -46.54 -32.06
N GLN A 541 26.46 -45.79 -31.10
CA GLN A 541 25.98 -45.77 -29.71
C GLN A 541 24.98 -44.63 -29.47
N GLY A 542 24.63 -43.88 -30.52
CA GLY A 542 23.76 -42.69 -30.43
C GLY A 542 24.44 -41.50 -29.78
N TYR A 543 25.77 -41.46 -29.77
CA TYR A 543 26.57 -40.43 -29.10
C TYR A 543 27.12 -39.42 -30.10
N ALA A 544 27.04 -38.15 -29.71
CA ALA A 544 27.68 -37.03 -30.39
C ALA A 544 28.34 -36.10 -29.36
N ARG A 545 29.38 -35.36 -29.78
CA ARG A 545 30.13 -34.46 -28.90
C ARG A 545 30.40 -33.12 -29.57
N PHE A 546 30.38 -32.07 -28.77
CA PHE A 546 30.89 -30.74 -29.12
C PHE A 546 32.04 -30.38 -28.20
N ASP A 547 33.13 -29.90 -28.78
CA ASP A 547 34.33 -29.50 -28.04
C ASP A 547 34.06 -28.32 -27.09
N ALA A 548 34.84 -28.25 -26.00
CA ALA A 548 34.69 -27.24 -24.96
C ALA A 548 34.74 -25.79 -25.47
N GLY A 549 35.40 -25.53 -26.61
CA GLY A 549 35.41 -24.20 -27.23
C GLY A 549 34.05 -23.72 -27.71
N LEU A 550 33.21 -24.64 -28.19
CA LEU A 550 31.85 -24.35 -28.69
C LEU A 550 30.84 -24.14 -27.57
N THR A 551 31.16 -24.60 -26.36
CA THR A 551 30.26 -24.45 -25.18
C THR A 551 30.57 -23.20 -24.34
N ARG A 552 31.47 -22.34 -24.85
CA ARG A 552 31.86 -21.08 -24.19
C ARG A 552 31.36 -19.90 -25.00
N GLY A 553 30.88 -18.88 -24.33
CA GLY A 553 30.39 -17.67 -24.97
C GLY A 553 29.66 -16.77 -23.99
N ALA A 554 29.42 -15.52 -24.38
CA ALA A 554 28.66 -14.53 -23.58
C ALA A 554 27.68 -13.79 -24.48
N GLY A 555 26.60 -13.25 -23.86
CA GLY A 555 25.58 -12.54 -24.59
C GLY A 555 24.93 -13.39 -25.69
N GLY A 556 24.78 -12.84 -26.90
CA GLY A 556 24.18 -13.53 -28.05
C GLY A 556 24.99 -14.76 -28.54
N SER A 557 26.30 -14.81 -28.31
CA SER A 557 27.17 -15.93 -28.69
C SER A 557 27.20 -17.08 -27.67
N ALA A 558 26.55 -16.91 -26.50
CA ALA A 558 26.45 -17.98 -25.51
C ALA A 558 25.66 -19.18 -26.07
N PRO A 559 26.11 -20.43 -25.86
CA PRO A 559 25.35 -21.62 -26.24
C PRO A 559 24.01 -21.64 -25.50
N ALA A 560 22.93 -22.03 -26.18
CA ALA A 560 21.60 -21.94 -25.68
C ALA A 560 20.74 -23.21 -25.82
N MET A 561 20.91 -23.95 -26.93
CA MET A 561 20.00 -25.06 -27.22
C MET A 561 20.71 -26.14 -28.08
N VAL A 562 20.34 -27.38 -27.83
CA VAL A 562 20.65 -28.50 -28.71
C VAL A 562 19.40 -28.90 -29.47
N VAL A 563 19.48 -28.98 -30.78
CA VAL A 563 18.43 -29.47 -31.67
C VAL A 563 18.87 -30.78 -32.29
N VAL A 564 18.00 -31.79 -32.22
CA VAL A 564 18.27 -33.11 -32.77
C VAL A 564 17.27 -33.41 -33.87
N LYS A 565 17.77 -33.83 -35.06
CA LYS A 565 16.96 -34.05 -36.26
C LYS A 565 17.27 -35.43 -36.84
N ASP A 566 16.22 -36.21 -37.07
CA ASP A 566 16.28 -37.53 -37.70
C ASP A 566 15.57 -37.45 -39.07
N GLY A 567 16.34 -37.09 -40.12
CA GLY A 567 15.86 -36.93 -41.49
C GLY A 567 15.43 -35.55 -41.87
#